data_69e6d60c137ca0308b99a00eb61161f5
#
_entry.id   69e6d60c137ca0308b99a00eb61161f5
#
_cell.length_a   1.000
_cell.length_b   1.000
_cell.length_c   1.000
_cell.angle_alpha   90.00
_cell.angle_beta   90.00
_cell.angle_gamma   90.00
#
_symmetry.space_group_name_H-M   'P 1'
#
loop_
_entity.id
_entity.type
_entity.pdbx_description
1 polymer ?
#
loop_
_entity_poly.entity_id
_entity_poly.type
_entity_poly.pdbx_seq_one_letter_code
_entity_poly.pdbx_strand_id
1 'polypeptide(L)'
;FSNARYKNGDYSAKTDNSVGTPVYAYVGYRIYDNLAAGISLTTPYGNSLKWPQAWKGAHLIQDITLKSYIIQPTLSYKILDNLSVGVGLQIAMGNVNLSRALLPVGALVPILGADYQDVVPVSATLDGKSKVKLGYHIGVMYDVCDKVTLGLSYRSRVRMKVKEGTAELDYASEKIKDLLDATGQIPPLDKGTFHAQLPLPSNTTFGVSYRPTDRWELALDLQFVGWSAYDSLNVVFNEKVLKIEDIKAEKNYKNTMIYRIGAQYMATDRLDVRLGLYYDQSPIRKNNYNPETPGMGKIGISTGCSFEPYRNLQIDFAFLYIQGVSRHGSYPDKYSPGGKFSGKYESNAVSASLGLAYRF
;
A
#
# COMPACT_ATOMS: atom_id res chain seq x y z
N PHE A 1 6.74 4.65 -10.44
CA PHE A 1 5.92 4.15 -11.55
C PHE A 1 5.50 2.73 -11.26
N SER A 2 4.18 2.43 -11.34
CA SER A 2 3.69 1.05 -11.19
C SER A 2 2.58 0.80 -12.19
N ASN A 3 2.40 -0.45 -12.61
CA ASN A 3 1.23 -0.88 -13.37
C ASN A 3 0.80 -2.29 -12.97
N ALA A 4 -0.48 -2.58 -13.20
CA ALA A 4 -1.05 -3.90 -13.14
C ALA A 4 -1.76 -4.23 -14.46
N ARG A 5 -1.79 -5.50 -14.81
CA ARG A 5 -2.49 -6.02 -15.99
C ARG A 5 -3.36 -7.19 -15.59
N TYR A 6 -4.56 -7.19 -16.11
CA TYR A 6 -5.51 -8.29 -16.04
C TYR A 6 -5.67 -8.94 -17.41
N LYS A 7 -5.77 -10.27 -17.45
CA LYS A 7 -6.02 -11.06 -18.68
C LYS A 7 -7.03 -12.17 -18.40
N ASN A 8 -7.98 -12.33 -19.31
CA ASN A 8 -8.92 -13.46 -19.34
C ASN A 8 -9.29 -13.80 -20.78
N GLY A 9 -8.82 -14.94 -21.30
CA GLY A 9 -8.86 -15.26 -22.73
C GLY A 9 -8.15 -14.18 -23.55
N ASP A 10 -8.81 -13.70 -24.60
CA ASP A 10 -8.29 -12.64 -25.48
C ASP A 10 -8.43 -11.22 -24.88
N TYR A 11 -9.21 -11.08 -23.81
CA TYR A 11 -9.39 -9.79 -23.16
C TYR A 11 -8.24 -9.43 -22.22
N SER A 12 -7.76 -8.20 -22.33
CA SER A 12 -6.80 -7.65 -21.38
C SER A 12 -7.10 -6.20 -21.03
N ALA A 13 -6.84 -5.84 -19.79
CA ALA A 13 -6.87 -4.46 -19.28
C ALA A 13 -5.56 -4.15 -18.55
N LYS A 14 -5.10 -2.92 -18.67
CA LYS A 14 -3.89 -2.43 -18.00
C LYS A 14 -4.24 -1.16 -17.25
N THR A 15 -3.71 -1.01 -16.04
CA THR A 15 -3.87 0.22 -15.26
C THR A 15 -3.01 1.35 -15.81
N ASP A 16 -3.52 2.58 -15.67
CA ASP A 16 -2.83 3.84 -15.92
C ASP A 16 -2.67 4.58 -14.60
N ASN A 17 -1.71 4.13 -13.80
CA ASN A 17 -1.51 4.64 -12.44
C ASN A 17 -0.73 5.95 -12.45
N SER A 18 -1.16 6.90 -11.64
CA SER A 18 -0.40 8.11 -11.36
C SER A 18 0.96 7.77 -10.72
N VAL A 19 1.95 8.62 -10.95
CA VAL A 19 3.26 8.50 -10.30
C VAL A 19 3.10 8.72 -8.81
N GLY A 20 3.46 7.70 -8.02
CA GLY A 20 3.52 7.82 -6.56
C GLY A 20 4.79 8.57 -6.14
N THR A 21 4.66 9.51 -5.23
CA THR A 21 5.76 10.28 -4.65
C THR A 21 5.81 10.07 -3.13
N PRO A 22 6.30 8.91 -2.64
CA PRO A 22 6.47 8.72 -1.20
C PRO A 22 7.53 9.67 -0.66
N VAL A 23 7.25 10.25 0.52
CA VAL A 23 8.14 11.19 1.19
C VAL A 23 8.57 10.60 2.53
N TYR A 24 9.86 10.73 2.84
CA TYR A 24 10.45 10.33 4.10
C TYR A 24 11.30 11.49 4.63
N ALA A 25 11.10 11.83 5.91
CA ALA A 25 11.89 12.83 6.59
C ALA A 25 12.24 12.35 8.00
N TYR A 26 13.46 12.61 8.42
CA TYR A 26 13.99 12.16 9.71
C TYR A 26 14.81 13.28 10.34
N VAL A 27 14.61 13.48 11.63
CA VAL A 27 15.47 14.34 12.46
C VAL A 27 15.85 13.55 13.70
N GLY A 28 17.13 13.49 14.02
CA GLY A 28 17.64 12.84 15.23
C GLY A 28 18.60 13.76 15.98
N TYR A 29 18.55 13.68 17.29
CA TYR A 29 19.40 14.45 18.18
C TYR A 29 19.89 13.60 19.33
N ARG A 30 21.21 13.64 19.59
CA ARG A 30 21.81 13.00 20.77
C ARG A 30 21.70 13.95 21.94
N ILE A 31 20.90 13.56 22.96
CA ILE A 31 20.66 14.35 24.18
C ILE A 31 21.81 14.13 25.16
N TYR A 32 22.19 12.86 25.36
CA TYR A 32 23.32 12.41 26.18
C TYR A 32 24.04 11.27 25.45
N ASP A 33 25.19 10.84 25.92
CA ASP A 33 25.97 9.75 25.29
C ASP A 33 25.16 8.44 25.18
N ASN A 34 24.22 8.24 26.09
CA ASN A 34 23.36 7.04 26.13
C ASN A 34 21.91 7.31 25.77
N LEU A 35 21.50 8.54 25.46
CA LEU A 35 20.11 8.91 25.15
C LEU A 35 20.03 9.74 23.88
N ALA A 36 19.22 9.29 22.94
CA ALA A 36 18.90 10.03 21.72
C ALA A 36 17.39 10.13 21.53
N ALA A 37 16.95 11.23 20.92
CA ALA A 37 15.57 11.43 20.48
C ALA A 37 15.52 11.64 18.97
N GLY A 38 14.41 11.30 18.35
CA GLY A 38 14.19 11.53 16.93
C GLY A 38 12.71 11.69 16.61
N ILE A 39 12.46 12.23 15.44
CA ILE A 39 11.12 12.29 14.85
C ILE A 39 11.21 11.90 13.38
N SER A 40 10.27 11.12 12.91
CA SER A 40 10.19 10.76 11.49
C SER A 40 8.80 11.04 10.93
N LEU A 41 8.76 11.36 9.64
CA LEU A 41 7.56 11.34 8.79
C LEU A 41 7.78 10.28 7.73
N THR A 42 6.87 9.32 7.64
CA THR A 42 6.95 8.22 6.67
C THR A 42 5.60 7.93 6.02
N THR A 43 5.64 7.33 4.83
CA THR A 43 4.45 6.89 4.07
C THR A 43 4.50 5.37 3.83
N PRO A 44 4.37 4.54 4.89
CA PRO A 44 4.68 3.11 4.81
C PRO A 44 3.67 2.27 4.03
N TYR A 45 2.43 2.77 3.91
CA TYR A 45 1.36 2.06 3.22
C TYR A 45 0.70 2.99 2.19
N GLY A 46 0.58 2.50 0.97
CA GLY A 46 -0.08 3.19 -0.11
C GLY A 46 -0.49 2.21 -1.20
N ASN A 47 -1.56 2.55 -1.91
CA ASN A 47 -2.00 1.86 -3.11
C ASN A 47 -2.57 2.89 -4.06
N SER A 48 -2.25 2.79 -5.34
CA SER A 48 -2.87 3.59 -6.39
C SER A 48 -3.02 2.71 -7.61
N LEU A 49 -4.26 2.44 -7.99
CA LEU A 49 -4.62 1.68 -9.17
C LEU A 49 -5.72 2.41 -9.91
N LYS A 50 -5.53 2.66 -11.20
CA LYS A 50 -6.53 3.25 -12.07
C LYS A 50 -6.72 2.35 -13.29
N TRP A 51 -7.81 1.60 -13.30
CA TRP A 51 -8.22 0.80 -14.43
C TRP A 51 -8.92 1.66 -15.50
N PRO A 52 -9.01 1.21 -16.76
CA PRO A 52 -9.85 1.89 -17.75
C PRO A 52 -11.29 1.99 -17.25
N GLN A 53 -11.98 3.12 -17.52
CA GLN A 53 -13.32 3.36 -16.98
C GLN A 53 -14.32 2.26 -17.32
N ALA A 54 -14.31 1.80 -18.58
CA ALA A 54 -15.22 0.78 -19.10
C ALA A 54 -14.57 -0.62 -19.20
N TRP A 55 -13.64 -0.98 -18.29
CA TRP A 55 -13.12 -2.34 -18.30
C TRP A 55 -14.09 -3.36 -17.70
N LYS A 56 -13.96 -4.63 -18.06
CA LYS A 56 -14.90 -5.70 -17.63
C LYS A 56 -15.12 -5.82 -16.11
N GLY A 57 -14.18 -5.39 -15.30
CA GLY A 57 -14.26 -5.40 -13.82
C GLY A 57 -14.60 -4.04 -13.20
N ALA A 58 -15.12 -3.07 -13.98
CA ALA A 58 -15.43 -1.73 -13.49
C ALA A 58 -16.40 -1.73 -12.29
N HIS A 59 -17.31 -2.69 -12.23
CA HIS A 59 -18.24 -2.88 -11.11
C HIS A 59 -17.56 -3.40 -9.82
N LEU A 60 -16.35 -3.92 -9.92
CA LEU A 60 -15.53 -4.27 -8.76
C LEU A 60 -14.65 -3.09 -8.34
N ILE A 61 -14.02 -2.44 -9.31
CA ILE A 61 -13.15 -1.27 -9.08
C ILE A 61 -12.84 -0.55 -10.40
N GLN A 62 -12.84 0.77 -10.38
CA GLN A 62 -12.32 1.63 -11.45
C GLN A 62 -11.04 2.32 -11.00
N ASP A 63 -11.07 2.97 -9.84
CA ASP A 63 -9.93 3.68 -9.25
C ASP A 63 -9.87 3.42 -7.76
N ILE A 64 -8.66 3.28 -7.23
CA ILE A 64 -8.40 3.33 -5.80
C ILE A 64 -7.11 4.07 -5.53
N THR A 65 -7.16 5.04 -4.66
CA THR A 65 -5.99 5.69 -4.10
C THR A 65 -6.08 5.65 -2.58
N LEU A 66 -5.08 5.04 -1.97
CA LEU A 66 -4.93 4.94 -0.52
C LEU A 66 -3.56 5.48 -0.15
N LYS A 67 -3.51 6.45 0.78
CA LYS A 67 -2.28 7.03 1.30
C LYS A 67 -2.30 7.01 2.82
N SER A 68 -1.20 6.59 3.43
CA SER A 68 -1.00 6.68 4.88
C SER A 68 0.24 7.49 5.21
N TYR A 69 0.14 8.29 6.26
CA TYR A 69 1.22 9.09 6.81
C TYR A 69 1.39 8.72 8.28
N ILE A 70 2.63 8.50 8.69
CA ILE A 70 2.95 8.22 10.09
C ILE A 70 4.01 9.22 10.55
N ILE A 71 3.67 10.00 11.56
CA ILE A 71 4.63 10.80 12.32
C ILE A 71 5.01 9.97 13.54
N GLN A 72 6.31 9.78 13.76
CA GLN A 72 6.79 8.92 14.84
C GLN A 72 7.91 9.62 15.63
N PRO A 73 7.59 10.30 16.76
CA PRO A 73 8.59 10.61 17.77
C PRO A 73 9.11 9.31 18.39
N THR A 74 10.42 9.26 18.63
CA THR A 74 11.12 8.07 19.12
C THR A 74 12.17 8.49 20.15
N LEU A 75 12.31 7.71 21.22
CA LEU A 75 13.42 7.77 22.16
C LEU A 75 14.22 6.50 22.06
N SER A 76 15.55 6.62 22.10
CA SER A 76 16.50 5.49 22.10
C SER A 76 17.44 5.62 23.26
N TYR A 77 17.62 4.53 23.98
CA TYR A 77 18.49 4.47 25.14
C TYR A 77 19.49 3.32 25.03
N LYS A 78 20.76 3.64 25.25
CA LYS A 78 21.88 2.69 25.28
C LYS A 78 21.97 2.13 26.70
N ILE A 79 21.51 0.88 26.89
CA ILE A 79 21.47 0.20 28.19
C ILE A 79 22.88 -0.27 28.58
N LEU A 80 23.58 -0.87 27.61
CA LEU A 80 24.98 -1.32 27.69
C LEU A 80 25.70 -0.80 26.46
N ASP A 81 27.02 -0.86 26.45
CA ASP A 81 27.82 -0.41 25.31
C ASP A 81 27.46 -1.13 24.01
N ASN A 82 26.99 -2.34 24.11
CA ASN A 82 26.57 -3.19 22.98
C ASN A 82 25.06 -3.45 22.92
N LEU A 83 24.24 -2.80 23.77
CA LEU A 83 22.78 -3.03 23.79
C LEU A 83 22.01 -1.71 23.84
N SER A 84 21.21 -1.47 22.82
CA SER A 84 20.34 -0.31 22.72
C SER A 84 18.90 -0.71 22.53
N VAL A 85 17.98 0.08 23.12
CA VAL A 85 16.52 -0.07 22.95
C VAL A 85 15.92 1.24 22.47
N GLY A 86 14.85 1.15 21.71
CA GLY A 86 14.12 2.31 21.21
C GLY A 86 12.62 2.13 21.35
N VAL A 87 11.91 3.21 21.67
CA VAL A 87 10.44 3.24 21.74
C VAL A 87 9.93 4.44 20.98
N GLY A 88 8.97 4.23 20.08
CA GLY A 88 8.34 5.27 19.27
C GLY A 88 6.82 5.24 19.39
N LEU A 89 6.20 6.41 19.39
CA LEU A 89 4.76 6.59 19.29
C LEU A 89 4.40 6.82 17.82
N GLN A 90 3.52 5.98 17.23
CA GLN A 90 3.03 6.17 15.88
C GLN A 90 1.76 7.03 15.90
N ILE A 91 1.80 8.17 15.21
CA ILE A 91 0.65 9.05 14.98
C ILE A 91 0.28 8.87 13.52
N ALA A 92 -0.72 8.01 13.26
CA ALA A 92 -1.10 7.60 11.92
C ALA A 92 -2.33 8.35 11.42
N MET A 93 -2.27 8.80 10.16
CA MET A 93 -3.37 9.43 9.44
C MET A 93 -3.33 8.99 7.97
N GLY A 94 -4.41 9.18 7.23
CA GLY A 94 -4.46 8.81 5.83
C GLY A 94 -5.75 9.21 5.15
N ASN A 95 -5.79 8.99 3.85
CA ASN A 95 -6.96 9.20 3.03
C ASN A 95 -7.17 8.03 2.09
N VAL A 96 -8.43 7.84 1.71
CA VAL A 96 -8.87 6.86 0.72
C VAL A 96 -9.78 7.55 -0.27
N ASN A 97 -9.54 7.27 -1.55
CA ASN A 97 -10.46 7.56 -2.63
C ASN A 97 -10.67 6.25 -3.39
N LEU A 98 -11.92 5.89 -3.66
CA LEU A 98 -12.29 4.67 -4.36
C LEU A 98 -13.46 4.96 -5.29
N SER A 99 -13.36 4.54 -6.55
CA SER A 99 -14.43 4.62 -7.53
C SER A 99 -14.72 3.26 -8.14
N ARG A 100 -16.00 2.93 -8.30
CA ARG A 100 -16.46 1.73 -8.99
C ARG A 100 -17.80 1.95 -9.68
N ALA A 101 -18.06 1.22 -10.76
CA ALA A 101 -19.38 1.17 -11.36
C ALA A 101 -20.35 0.43 -10.43
N LEU A 102 -21.60 0.91 -10.34
CA LEU A 102 -22.66 0.22 -9.61
C LEU A 102 -23.32 -0.86 -10.46
N LEU A 103 -23.31 -0.68 -11.77
CA LEU A 103 -23.78 -1.64 -12.76
C LEU A 103 -22.61 -2.03 -13.68
N PRO A 104 -22.58 -3.27 -14.21
CA PRO A 104 -21.55 -3.67 -15.17
C PRO A 104 -21.58 -2.81 -16.44
N VAL A 105 -20.43 -2.76 -17.11
CA VAL A 105 -20.33 -2.16 -18.45
C VAL A 105 -21.33 -2.87 -19.37
N GLY A 106 -22.03 -2.10 -20.17
CA GLY A 106 -23.03 -2.63 -21.10
C GLY A 106 -24.34 -3.12 -20.46
N ALA A 107 -24.55 -2.87 -19.16
CA ALA A 107 -25.78 -3.32 -18.48
C ALA A 107 -27.08 -2.78 -19.10
N LEU A 108 -27.02 -1.67 -19.81
CA LEU A 108 -28.19 -1.05 -20.47
C LEU A 108 -28.37 -1.47 -21.94
N VAL A 109 -27.50 -2.32 -22.49
CA VAL A 109 -27.64 -2.82 -23.89
C VAL A 109 -29.02 -3.44 -24.17
N PRO A 110 -29.61 -4.26 -23.28
CA PRO A 110 -30.95 -4.85 -23.52
C PRO A 110 -32.08 -3.82 -23.60
N ILE A 111 -31.86 -2.61 -23.06
CA ILE A 111 -32.87 -1.55 -22.96
C ILE A 111 -32.65 -0.46 -24.02
N LEU A 112 -31.36 -0.04 -24.18
CA LEU A 112 -30.98 1.13 -24.97
C LEU A 112 -30.28 0.77 -26.30
N GLY A 113 -29.94 -0.49 -26.53
CA GLY A 113 -29.30 -0.96 -27.75
C GLY A 113 -27.76 -1.05 -27.69
N ALA A 114 -27.14 -1.53 -28.79
CA ALA A 114 -25.75 -1.89 -28.87
C ALA A 114 -24.75 -0.71 -28.65
N ASP A 115 -25.18 0.52 -28.92
CA ASP A 115 -24.36 1.72 -28.71
C ASP A 115 -23.91 1.91 -27.24
N TYR A 116 -24.57 1.23 -26.31
CA TYR A 116 -24.29 1.29 -24.88
C TYR A 116 -23.40 0.14 -24.37
N GLN A 117 -22.79 -0.67 -25.27
CA GLN A 117 -22.00 -1.84 -24.87
C GLN A 117 -20.75 -1.48 -24.05
N ASP A 118 -20.13 -0.33 -24.29
CA ASP A 118 -18.94 0.15 -23.59
C ASP A 118 -19.25 1.27 -22.58
N VAL A 119 -20.53 1.48 -22.25
CA VAL A 119 -20.97 2.50 -21.32
C VAL A 119 -21.08 1.95 -19.92
N VAL A 120 -20.50 2.65 -18.94
CA VAL A 120 -20.74 2.48 -17.51
C VAL A 120 -21.93 3.38 -17.15
N PRO A 121 -23.09 2.84 -16.80
CA PRO A 121 -24.29 3.66 -16.59
C PRO A 121 -24.16 4.65 -15.42
N VAL A 122 -23.61 4.18 -14.30
CA VAL A 122 -23.44 4.95 -13.07
C VAL A 122 -22.26 4.42 -12.28
N SER A 123 -21.45 5.31 -11.78
CA SER A 123 -20.32 5.05 -10.88
C SER A 123 -20.58 5.64 -9.51
N ALA A 124 -19.99 5.03 -8.46
CA ALA A 124 -19.95 5.59 -7.12
C ALA A 124 -18.50 5.90 -6.76
N THR A 125 -18.25 7.14 -6.31
CA THR A 125 -16.95 7.58 -5.79
C THR A 125 -17.06 7.81 -4.30
N LEU A 126 -16.16 7.19 -3.56
CA LEU A 126 -16.02 7.29 -2.11
C LEU A 126 -14.73 8.06 -1.79
N ASP A 127 -14.84 9.18 -1.09
CA ASP A 127 -13.70 9.95 -0.58
C ASP A 127 -13.74 10.04 0.93
N GLY A 128 -12.62 9.75 1.60
CA GLY A 128 -12.60 9.76 3.05
C GLY A 128 -11.21 10.03 3.64
N LYS A 129 -11.21 10.83 4.72
CA LYS A 129 -10.02 11.07 5.54
C LYS A 129 -10.13 10.32 6.85
N SER A 130 -9.07 9.62 7.24
CA SER A 130 -9.06 8.94 8.52
C SER A 130 -8.89 9.93 9.68
N LYS A 131 -9.53 9.64 10.80
CA LYS A 131 -9.16 10.26 12.09
C LYS A 131 -7.76 9.76 12.49
N VAL A 132 -7.02 10.62 13.18
CA VAL A 132 -5.71 10.26 13.78
C VAL A 132 -5.86 9.02 14.65
N LYS A 133 -4.94 8.08 14.50
CA LYS A 133 -4.84 6.84 15.27
C LYS A 133 -3.45 6.66 15.80
N LEU A 134 -3.36 6.08 16.98
CA LEU A 134 -2.10 5.85 17.66
C LEU A 134 -1.69 4.37 17.56
N GLY A 135 -0.41 4.17 17.44
CA GLY A 135 0.28 2.90 17.53
C GLY A 135 1.61 3.08 18.24
N TYR A 136 2.37 2.03 18.36
CA TYR A 136 3.70 2.07 18.96
C TYR A 136 4.72 1.25 18.16
N HIS A 137 5.98 1.59 18.34
CA HIS A 137 7.12 0.90 17.76
C HIS A 137 8.14 0.65 18.87
N ILE A 138 8.66 -0.56 18.96
CA ILE A 138 9.71 -0.95 19.88
C ILE A 138 10.82 -1.59 19.07
N GLY A 139 12.06 -1.26 19.38
CA GLY A 139 13.24 -1.82 18.74
C GLY A 139 14.34 -2.13 19.75
N VAL A 140 15.11 -3.15 19.45
CA VAL A 140 16.31 -3.55 20.19
C VAL A 140 17.43 -3.76 19.19
N MET A 141 18.63 -3.27 19.48
CA MET A 141 19.86 -3.54 18.74
C MET A 141 20.90 -4.10 19.70
N TYR A 142 21.57 -5.15 19.26
CA TYR A 142 22.61 -5.83 20.04
C TYR A 142 23.84 -6.11 19.18
N ASP A 143 24.96 -5.50 19.55
CA ASP A 143 26.25 -5.75 18.94
C ASP A 143 26.86 -6.98 19.60
N VAL A 144 26.82 -8.12 18.89
CA VAL A 144 27.41 -9.39 19.35
C VAL A 144 28.93 -9.27 19.45
N CYS A 145 29.50 -8.59 18.47
CA CYS A 145 30.90 -8.20 18.38
C CYS A 145 31.04 -7.04 17.41
N ASP A 146 32.24 -6.50 17.21
CA ASP A 146 32.52 -5.37 16.31
C ASP A 146 32.07 -5.60 14.84
N LYS A 147 31.86 -6.86 14.46
CA LYS A 147 31.50 -7.25 13.09
C LYS A 147 30.03 -7.67 12.92
N VAL A 148 29.31 -7.98 14.00
CA VAL A 148 27.97 -8.55 13.94
C VAL A 148 27.01 -7.78 14.82
N THR A 149 25.99 -7.18 14.21
CA THR A 149 24.88 -6.54 14.91
C THR A 149 23.58 -7.27 14.62
N LEU A 150 22.79 -7.52 15.65
CA LEU A 150 21.45 -8.07 15.58
C LEU A 150 20.42 -6.97 15.85
N GLY A 151 19.32 -6.99 15.13
CA GLY A 151 18.20 -6.08 15.33
C GLY A 151 16.88 -6.82 15.44
N LEU A 152 16.03 -6.40 16.38
CA LEU A 152 14.64 -6.84 16.48
C LEU A 152 13.75 -5.64 16.64
N SER A 153 12.73 -5.53 15.80
CA SER A 153 11.77 -4.45 15.91
C SER A 153 10.34 -4.94 15.77
N TYR A 154 9.43 -4.29 16.50
CA TYR A 154 8.01 -4.54 16.43
C TYR A 154 7.25 -3.23 16.25
N ARG A 155 6.45 -3.17 15.19
CA ARG A 155 5.50 -2.09 14.92
C ARG A 155 4.10 -2.61 15.13
N SER A 156 3.32 -1.93 15.99
CA SER A 156 1.95 -2.33 16.30
C SER A 156 1.00 -2.14 15.12
N ARG A 157 -0.09 -2.89 15.13
CA ARG A 157 -1.24 -2.65 14.25
C ARG A 157 -1.87 -1.29 14.55
N VAL A 158 -2.32 -0.59 13.49
CA VAL A 158 -3.13 0.63 13.61
C VAL A 158 -4.42 0.45 12.82
N ARG A 159 -5.59 0.69 13.46
CA ARG A 159 -6.88 0.65 12.78
C ARG A 159 -7.27 2.06 12.33
N MET A 160 -7.07 2.34 11.05
CA MET A 160 -7.50 3.57 10.43
C MET A 160 -9.04 3.62 10.37
N LYS A 161 -9.65 4.75 10.72
CA LYS A 161 -11.11 4.93 10.71
C LYS A 161 -11.48 6.20 9.96
N VAL A 162 -12.26 6.04 8.90
CA VAL A 162 -13.03 7.12 8.27
C VAL A 162 -14.38 7.15 8.99
N LYS A 163 -14.79 8.30 9.55
CA LYS A 163 -16.07 8.44 10.26
C LYS A 163 -17.13 9.10 9.39
N GLU A 164 -16.73 10.02 8.55
CA GLU A 164 -17.58 10.85 7.71
C GLU A 164 -16.87 10.99 6.36
N GLY A 165 -16.92 9.94 5.55
CA GLY A 165 -16.54 10.00 4.15
C GLY A 165 -17.71 10.43 3.29
N THR A 166 -17.46 11.00 2.12
CA THR A 166 -18.48 11.36 1.13
C THR A 166 -18.61 10.26 0.10
N ALA A 167 -19.84 9.94 -0.29
CA ALA A 167 -20.18 9.06 -1.39
C ALA A 167 -20.95 9.88 -2.43
N GLU A 168 -20.51 9.87 -3.68
CA GLU A 168 -21.13 10.58 -4.79
C GLU A 168 -21.41 9.63 -5.94
N LEU A 169 -22.55 9.82 -6.62
CA LEU A 169 -22.92 9.09 -7.83
C LEU A 169 -22.62 9.96 -9.05
N ASP A 170 -22.04 9.34 -10.06
CA ASP A 170 -21.73 9.95 -11.35
C ASP A 170 -22.41 9.13 -12.46
N TYR A 171 -23.29 9.76 -13.21
CA TYR A 171 -24.08 9.14 -14.28
C TYR A 171 -23.46 9.46 -15.64
N ALA A 172 -23.47 8.50 -16.54
CA ALA A 172 -22.92 8.69 -17.88
C ALA A 172 -23.69 9.75 -18.71
N SER A 173 -24.97 10.00 -18.40
CA SER A 173 -25.78 11.08 -18.96
C SER A 173 -27.06 11.29 -18.16
N GLU A 174 -27.70 12.47 -18.31
CA GLU A 174 -29.00 12.77 -17.72
C GLU A 174 -30.08 11.78 -18.17
N LYS A 175 -30.08 11.38 -19.44
CA LYS A 175 -31.00 10.36 -19.96
C LYS A 175 -30.88 9.02 -19.20
N ILE A 176 -29.66 8.61 -18.87
CA ILE A 176 -29.42 7.38 -18.10
C ILE A 176 -29.87 7.59 -16.65
N LYS A 177 -29.65 8.75 -16.08
CA LYS A 177 -30.12 9.11 -14.75
C LYS A 177 -31.65 9.00 -14.68
N ASP A 178 -32.35 9.68 -15.57
CA ASP A 178 -33.83 9.65 -15.63
C ASP A 178 -34.37 8.22 -15.77
N LEU A 179 -33.72 7.40 -16.62
CA LEU A 179 -34.08 6.00 -16.79
C LEU A 179 -33.90 5.20 -15.49
N LEU A 180 -32.77 5.37 -14.81
CA LEU A 180 -32.47 4.64 -13.58
C LEU A 180 -33.36 5.10 -12.42
N ASP A 181 -33.67 6.40 -12.33
CA ASP A 181 -34.58 6.97 -11.36
C ASP A 181 -36.01 6.41 -11.56
N ALA A 182 -36.46 6.30 -12.83
CA ALA A 182 -37.76 5.73 -13.16
C ALA A 182 -37.88 4.25 -12.77
N THR A 183 -36.76 3.49 -12.72
CA THR A 183 -36.81 2.08 -12.28
C THR A 183 -36.89 1.95 -10.75
N GLY A 184 -36.64 3.01 -10.00
CA GLY A 184 -36.60 3.01 -8.53
C GLY A 184 -35.47 2.12 -7.95
N GLN A 185 -34.55 1.66 -8.80
CA GLN A 185 -33.41 0.81 -8.39
C GLN A 185 -32.26 1.62 -7.82
N ILE A 186 -32.13 2.87 -8.24
CA ILE A 186 -31.14 3.82 -7.74
C ILE A 186 -31.89 4.93 -7.01
N PRO A 187 -31.41 5.38 -5.84
CA PRO A 187 -32.12 6.39 -5.08
C PRO A 187 -31.96 7.79 -5.66
N PRO A 188 -32.88 8.71 -5.32
CA PRO A 188 -32.90 10.06 -5.86
C PRO A 188 -31.83 11.00 -5.33
N LEU A 189 -30.94 10.56 -4.43
CA LEU A 189 -29.85 11.37 -3.90
C LEU A 189 -28.51 10.94 -4.49
N ASP A 190 -27.88 11.86 -5.16
CA ASP A 190 -26.58 11.67 -5.80
C ASP A 190 -25.41 11.72 -4.79
N LYS A 191 -25.68 12.08 -3.53
CA LYS A 191 -24.67 12.25 -2.48
C LYS A 191 -25.10 11.62 -1.17
N GLY A 192 -24.14 11.05 -0.46
CA GLY A 192 -24.34 10.46 0.86
C GLY A 192 -23.04 10.45 1.67
N THR A 193 -23.12 9.93 2.89
CA THR A 193 -21.97 9.77 3.75
C THR A 193 -21.74 8.31 4.12
N PHE A 194 -20.48 7.96 4.42
CA PHE A 194 -20.10 6.62 4.84
C PHE A 194 -19.09 6.62 5.96
N HIS A 195 -18.99 5.48 6.64
CA HIS A 195 -17.88 5.18 7.52
C HIS A 195 -17.23 3.86 7.15
N ALA A 196 -15.91 3.79 7.35
CA ALA A 196 -15.11 2.61 7.02
C ALA A 196 -13.93 2.42 7.97
N GLN A 197 -13.41 1.20 8.03
CA GLN A 197 -12.21 0.87 8.80
C GLN A 197 -11.24 0.09 7.93
N LEU A 198 -9.95 0.46 8.01
CA LEU A 198 -8.86 -0.23 7.35
C LEU A 198 -7.74 -0.51 8.36
N PRO A 199 -7.44 -1.78 8.68
CA PRO A 199 -6.32 -2.10 9.55
C PRO A 199 -5.00 -2.04 8.78
N LEU A 200 -4.05 -1.25 9.27
CA LEU A 200 -2.64 -1.36 8.90
C LEU A 200 -2.04 -2.50 9.72
N PRO A 201 -1.36 -3.49 9.12
CA PRO A 201 -0.87 -4.67 9.82
C PRO A 201 0.25 -4.35 10.79
N SER A 202 0.43 -5.20 11.80
CA SER A 202 1.65 -5.21 12.60
C SER A 202 2.83 -5.74 11.79
N ASN A 203 4.05 -5.32 12.14
CA ASN A 203 5.27 -5.82 11.54
C ASN A 203 6.26 -6.19 12.66
N THR A 204 6.85 -7.37 12.54
CA THR A 204 7.99 -7.80 13.35
C THR A 204 9.15 -8.06 12.41
N THR A 205 10.28 -7.40 12.63
CA THR A 205 11.47 -7.56 11.78
C THR A 205 12.63 -8.01 12.64
N PHE A 206 13.27 -9.08 12.22
CA PHE A 206 14.58 -9.51 12.72
C PHE A 206 15.62 -9.23 11.65
N GLY A 207 16.70 -8.58 12.02
CA GLY A 207 17.78 -8.20 11.13
C GLY A 207 19.14 -8.64 11.65
N VAL A 208 20.05 -8.92 10.73
CA VAL A 208 21.46 -9.19 10.99
C VAL A 208 22.28 -8.34 10.06
N SER A 209 23.25 -7.59 10.59
CA SER A 209 24.32 -6.93 9.83
C SER A 209 25.63 -7.61 10.12
N TYR A 210 26.44 -7.87 9.09
CA TYR A 210 27.76 -8.46 9.17
C TYR A 210 28.78 -7.67 8.38
N ARG A 211 29.85 -7.23 9.05
CA ARG A 211 30.97 -6.49 8.48
C ARG A 211 32.22 -7.39 8.40
N PRO A 212 32.38 -8.16 7.32
CA PRO A 212 33.56 -9.03 7.18
C PRO A 212 34.86 -8.24 7.12
N THR A 213 34.83 -7.04 6.55
CA THR A 213 35.94 -6.09 6.47
C THR A 213 35.40 -4.67 6.71
N ASP A 214 36.31 -3.68 6.86
CA ASP A 214 35.94 -2.27 7.04
C ASP A 214 35.20 -1.67 5.80
N ARG A 215 35.29 -2.33 4.64
CA ARG A 215 34.68 -1.86 3.40
C ARG A 215 33.40 -2.58 3.02
N TRP A 216 33.11 -3.73 3.61
CA TRP A 216 31.93 -4.52 3.28
C TRP A 216 30.95 -4.60 4.45
N GLU A 217 29.70 -4.34 4.18
CA GLU A 217 28.59 -4.65 5.07
C GLU A 217 27.54 -5.51 4.33
N LEU A 218 27.17 -6.62 4.92
CA LEU A 218 26.12 -7.52 4.45
C LEU A 218 24.95 -7.45 5.41
N ALA A 219 23.73 -7.40 4.92
CA ALA A 219 22.54 -7.34 5.74
C ALA A 219 21.51 -8.41 5.30
N LEU A 220 20.84 -8.98 6.29
CA LEU A 220 19.72 -9.90 6.11
C LEU A 220 18.56 -9.46 7.01
N ASP A 221 17.35 -9.32 6.45
CA ASP A 221 16.13 -9.05 7.20
C ASP A 221 15.07 -10.12 6.95
N LEU A 222 14.44 -10.56 8.02
CA LEU A 222 13.25 -11.39 8.04
C LEU A 222 12.11 -10.60 8.67
N GLN A 223 11.10 -10.22 7.87
CA GLN A 223 9.97 -9.44 8.35
C GLN A 223 8.69 -10.24 8.29
N PHE A 224 8.08 -10.46 9.45
CA PHE A 224 6.72 -10.99 9.58
C PHE A 224 5.71 -9.85 9.51
N VAL A 225 4.70 -10.00 8.65
CA VAL A 225 3.62 -9.00 8.47
C VAL A 225 2.29 -9.61 8.86
N GLY A 226 1.63 -9.02 9.85
CA GLY A 226 0.37 -9.48 10.46
C GLY A 226 -0.86 -9.14 9.61
N TRP A 227 -0.87 -9.51 8.33
CA TRP A 227 -1.96 -9.22 7.39
C TRP A 227 -3.28 -9.90 7.72
N SER A 228 -3.31 -10.96 8.56
CA SER A 228 -4.56 -11.57 9.04
C SER A 228 -5.48 -10.58 9.77
N ALA A 229 -4.97 -9.40 10.15
CA ALA A 229 -5.77 -8.29 10.64
C ALA A 229 -6.75 -7.72 9.61
N TYR A 230 -6.50 -7.91 8.31
CA TYR A 230 -7.34 -7.47 7.21
C TYR A 230 -8.25 -8.62 6.74
N ASP A 231 -9.24 -8.92 7.58
CA ASP A 231 -10.22 -9.97 7.35
C ASP A 231 -11.31 -9.51 6.38
N SER A 232 -11.82 -8.30 6.56
CA SER A 232 -12.87 -7.72 5.72
C SER A 232 -12.70 -6.20 5.56
N LEU A 233 -13.14 -5.68 4.42
CA LEU A 233 -13.40 -4.26 4.21
C LEU A 233 -14.90 -4.04 4.35
N ASN A 234 -15.30 -3.31 5.38
CA ASN A 234 -16.68 -2.91 5.59
C ASN A 234 -16.80 -1.40 5.38
N VAL A 235 -17.61 -1.02 4.39
CA VAL A 235 -18.04 0.35 4.17
C VAL A 235 -19.53 0.40 4.46
N VAL A 236 -19.93 1.19 5.46
CA VAL A 236 -21.32 1.32 5.88
C VAL A 236 -21.79 2.72 5.53
N PHE A 237 -22.87 2.79 4.77
CA PHE A 237 -23.49 4.05 4.36
C PHE A 237 -24.41 4.55 5.47
N ASN A 238 -24.23 5.81 5.89
CA ASN A 238 -24.97 6.39 7.03
C ASN A 238 -26.43 6.68 6.67
N GLU A 239 -26.72 6.90 5.40
CA GLU A 239 -28.05 7.20 4.90
C GLU A 239 -28.54 6.03 4.05
N LYS A 240 -29.65 5.43 4.42
CA LYS A 240 -30.32 4.38 3.62
C LYS A 240 -30.88 4.93 2.29
N VAL A 241 -30.63 6.19 2.06
CA VAL A 241 -31.13 6.95 0.93
C VAL A 241 -30.57 6.46 -0.39
N LEU A 242 -29.34 5.95 -0.39
CA LEU A 242 -28.73 5.43 -1.62
C LEU A 242 -29.15 4.00 -1.96
N LYS A 243 -30.00 3.31 -1.17
CA LYS A 243 -30.31 1.86 -1.33
C LYS A 243 -29.08 1.00 -1.73
N ILE A 244 -27.89 1.60 -1.65
CA ILE A 244 -26.63 0.90 -1.87
C ILE A 244 -26.42 0.06 -0.61
N GLU A 245 -26.40 -1.25 -0.81
CA GLU A 245 -26.08 -2.17 0.26
C GLU A 245 -24.66 -1.85 0.78
N ASP A 246 -24.47 -1.97 2.09
CA ASP A 246 -23.15 -1.89 2.72
C ASP A 246 -22.15 -2.77 1.98
N ILE A 247 -20.97 -2.23 1.71
CA ILE A 247 -19.91 -3.03 1.09
C ILE A 247 -19.31 -3.93 2.15
N LYS A 248 -19.54 -5.23 2.04
CA LYS A 248 -18.89 -6.26 2.87
C LYS A 248 -17.97 -7.09 1.99
N ALA A 249 -16.76 -6.61 1.77
CA ALA A 249 -15.77 -7.32 0.96
C ALA A 249 -14.88 -8.20 1.86
N GLU A 250 -15.08 -9.51 1.80
CA GLU A 250 -14.19 -10.47 2.46
C GLU A 250 -12.81 -10.44 1.84
N LYS A 251 -11.80 -10.17 2.66
CA LYS A 251 -10.40 -10.15 2.26
C LYS A 251 -9.68 -11.41 2.70
N ASN A 252 -9.93 -11.86 3.92
CA ASN A 252 -9.36 -13.09 4.49
C ASN A 252 -7.85 -13.21 4.25
N TYR A 253 -7.11 -12.12 4.48
CA TYR A 253 -5.67 -12.10 4.24
C TYR A 253 -4.94 -13.03 5.21
N LYS A 254 -3.86 -13.64 4.76
CA LYS A 254 -2.96 -14.45 5.58
C LYS A 254 -1.73 -13.64 5.96
N ASN A 255 -1.15 -13.96 7.13
CA ASN A 255 0.16 -13.46 7.51
C ASN A 255 1.23 -13.88 6.50
N THR A 256 2.23 -13.02 6.31
CA THR A 256 3.27 -13.21 5.31
C THR A 256 4.65 -12.90 5.86
N MET A 257 5.66 -13.39 5.13
CA MET A 257 7.06 -13.07 5.36
C MET A 257 7.60 -12.23 4.20
N ILE A 258 8.49 -11.30 4.54
CA ILE A 258 9.35 -10.60 3.58
C ILE A 258 10.78 -10.95 3.93
N TYR A 259 11.54 -11.36 2.95
CA TYR A 259 12.95 -11.71 3.04
C TYR A 259 13.76 -10.67 2.28
N ARG A 260 14.78 -10.09 2.92
CA ARG A 260 15.67 -9.11 2.28
C ARG A 260 17.11 -9.49 2.51
N ILE A 261 17.93 -9.33 1.49
CA ILE A 261 19.38 -9.40 1.57
C ILE A 261 19.96 -8.19 0.88
N GLY A 262 20.99 -7.62 1.45
CA GLY A 262 21.70 -6.47 0.92
C GLY A 262 23.19 -6.53 1.14
N ALA A 263 23.89 -5.80 0.31
CA ALA A 263 25.33 -5.59 0.44
C ALA A 263 25.65 -4.12 0.19
N GLN A 264 26.56 -3.59 1.00
CA GLN A 264 27.18 -2.28 0.82
C GLN A 264 28.68 -2.47 0.68
N TYR A 265 29.27 -1.73 -0.26
CA TYR A 265 30.70 -1.64 -0.45
C TYR A 265 31.16 -0.20 -0.44
N MET A 266 32.09 0.13 0.44
CA MET A 266 32.78 1.41 0.49
C MET A 266 33.81 1.46 -0.64
N ALA A 267 33.42 2.01 -1.79
CA ALA A 267 34.27 2.09 -2.97
C ALA A 267 35.44 3.10 -2.75
N THR A 268 35.14 4.20 -2.07
CA THR A 268 36.12 5.20 -1.59
C THR A 268 35.66 5.72 -0.23
N ASP A 269 36.48 6.52 0.44
CA ASP A 269 36.13 7.15 1.73
C ASP A 269 34.91 8.10 1.64
N ARG A 270 34.43 8.38 0.41
CA ARG A 270 33.31 9.30 0.13
C ARG A 270 32.19 8.68 -0.70
N LEU A 271 32.37 7.44 -1.15
CA LEU A 271 31.41 6.78 -2.06
C LEU A 271 31.11 5.37 -1.60
N ASP A 272 29.89 5.14 -1.22
CA ASP A 272 29.33 3.81 -1.00
C ASP A 272 28.46 3.39 -2.17
N VAL A 273 28.52 2.11 -2.53
CA VAL A 273 27.59 1.48 -3.48
C VAL A 273 26.83 0.36 -2.80
N ARG A 274 25.57 0.18 -3.19
CA ARG A 274 24.65 -0.78 -2.56
C ARG A 274 23.91 -1.61 -3.58
N LEU A 275 23.70 -2.86 -3.24
CA LEU A 275 22.84 -3.79 -3.97
C LEU A 275 21.88 -4.46 -2.99
N GLY A 276 20.65 -4.71 -3.41
CA GLY A 276 19.67 -5.38 -2.58
C GLY A 276 18.72 -6.25 -3.39
N LEU A 277 18.26 -7.31 -2.76
CA LEU A 277 17.26 -8.22 -3.28
C LEU A 277 16.22 -8.49 -2.19
N TYR A 278 14.93 -8.53 -2.55
CA TYR A 278 13.90 -8.97 -1.64
C TYR A 278 12.84 -9.86 -2.31
N TYR A 279 12.21 -10.66 -1.48
CA TYR A 279 11.00 -11.41 -1.83
C TYR A 279 9.90 -11.11 -0.80
N ASP A 280 8.74 -10.62 -1.26
CA ASP A 280 7.57 -10.29 -0.47
C ASP A 280 6.43 -11.25 -0.83
N GLN A 281 5.95 -12.03 0.14
CA GLN A 281 4.88 -12.99 -0.06
C GLN A 281 3.52 -12.28 -0.18
N SER A 282 2.68 -12.74 -1.10
CA SER A 282 1.30 -12.26 -1.20
C SER A 282 0.45 -12.68 0.00
N PRO A 283 -0.25 -11.75 0.67
CA PRO A 283 -1.22 -12.08 1.71
C PRO A 283 -2.56 -12.61 1.16
N ILE A 284 -2.84 -12.42 -0.12
CA ILE A 284 -4.15 -12.65 -0.71
C ILE A 284 -4.35 -14.14 -1.02
N ARG A 285 -5.50 -14.69 -0.63
CA ARG A 285 -5.89 -16.07 -0.97
C ARG A 285 -6.39 -16.14 -2.41
N LYS A 286 -6.23 -17.30 -3.07
CA LYS A 286 -6.58 -17.49 -4.48
C LYS A 286 -8.05 -17.17 -4.80
N ASN A 287 -8.96 -17.48 -3.90
CA ASN A 287 -10.40 -17.30 -4.09
C ASN A 287 -10.94 -15.92 -3.65
N ASN A 288 -10.10 -15.09 -3.01
CA ASN A 288 -10.42 -13.73 -2.57
C ASN A 288 -9.57 -12.69 -3.34
N TYR A 289 -9.21 -13.01 -4.59
CA TYR A 289 -8.31 -12.18 -5.38
C TYR A 289 -9.07 -11.06 -6.10
N ASN A 290 -9.26 -9.94 -5.42
CA ASN A 290 -10.00 -8.78 -5.90
C ASN A 290 -9.08 -7.85 -6.72
N PRO A 291 -9.51 -7.37 -7.90
CA PRO A 291 -8.75 -6.41 -8.71
C PRO A 291 -8.55 -5.02 -8.07
N GLU A 292 -9.26 -4.69 -7.00
CA GLU A 292 -9.03 -3.51 -6.16
C GLU A 292 -7.62 -3.50 -5.54
N THR A 293 -7.12 -4.67 -5.15
CA THR A 293 -5.78 -4.83 -4.59
C THR A 293 -5.15 -6.12 -5.13
N PRO A 294 -4.74 -6.16 -6.41
CA PRO A 294 -4.21 -7.37 -7.03
C PRO A 294 -2.79 -7.66 -6.52
N GLY A 295 -2.68 -7.92 -5.21
CA GLY A 295 -1.41 -8.16 -4.52
C GLY A 295 -0.88 -9.56 -4.80
N MET A 296 0.13 -9.66 -5.62
CA MET A 296 0.88 -10.88 -5.90
C MET A 296 2.17 -10.90 -5.07
N GLY A 297 2.83 -12.05 -4.98
CA GLY A 297 4.19 -12.11 -4.47
C GLY A 297 5.09 -11.22 -5.32
N LYS A 298 6.10 -10.58 -4.74
CA LYS A 298 6.97 -9.62 -5.41
C LYS A 298 8.42 -9.98 -5.21
N ILE A 299 9.21 -9.85 -6.26
CA ILE A 299 10.66 -9.87 -6.23
C ILE A 299 11.13 -8.45 -6.56
N GLY A 300 11.97 -7.89 -5.70
CA GLY A 300 12.55 -6.57 -5.91
C GLY A 300 14.06 -6.62 -5.96
N ILE A 301 14.64 -5.90 -6.91
CA ILE A 301 16.08 -5.70 -7.07
C ILE A 301 16.33 -4.21 -6.95
N SER A 302 17.28 -3.85 -6.08
CA SER A 302 17.66 -2.45 -5.86
C SER A 302 19.15 -2.23 -6.01
N THR A 303 19.51 -1.03 -6.45
CA THR A 303 20.87 -0.53 -6.44
C THR A 303 20.86 0.91 -5.93
N GLY A 304 21.96 1.36 -5.39
CA GLY A 304 22.09 2.73 -4.92
C GLY A 304 23.53 3.13 -4.64
N CYS A 305 23.72 4.41 -4.44
CA CYS A 305 24.99 4.95 -3.98
C CYS A 305 24.77 6.10 -3.00
N SER A 306 25.75 6.31 -2.14
CA SER A 306 25.86 7.49 -1.26
C SER A 306 27.16 8.20 -1.56
N PHE A 307 27.08 9.50 -1.74
CA PHE A 307 28.25 10.35 -1.97
C PHE A 307 28.32 11.45 -0.93
N GLU A 308 29.49 11.62 -0.30
CA GLU A 308 29.78 12.69 0.65
C GLU A 308 30.66 13.76 -0.01
N PRO A 309 30.07 14.79 -0.68
CA PRO A 309 30.84 15.88 -1.30
C PRO A 309 31.58 16.71 -0.25
N TYR A 310 30.97 16.89 0.94
CA TYR A 310 31.52 17.60 2.09
C TYR A 310 31.35 16.75 3.35
N ARG A 311 32.16 16.98 4.36
CA ARG A 311 32.29 16.18 5.58
C ARG A 311 30.98 15.91 6.35
N ASN A 312 29.94 16.73 6.16
CA ASN A 312 28.68 16.62 6.90
C ASN A 312 27.46 16.46 5.98
N LEU A 313 27.65 16.44 4.66
CA LEU A 313 26.59 16.36 3.69
C LEU A 313 26.68 15.05 2.90
N GLN A 314 25.65 14.25 2.97
CA GLN A 314 25.53 13.01 2.20
C GLN A 314 24.38 13.15 1.21
N ILE A 315 24.60 12.73 -0.03
CA ILE A 315 23.62 12.65 -1.10
C ILE A 315 23.46 11.17 -1.44
N ASP A 316 22.21 10.69 -1.36
CA ASP A 316 21.87 9.31 -1.66
C ASP A 316 21.07 9.23 -2.94
N PHE A 317 21.41 8.30 -3.81
CA PHE A 317 20.59 7.91 -4.94
C PHE A 317 20.25 6.42 -4.84
N ALA A 318 19.00 6.05 -5.11
CA ALA A 318 18.58 4.66 -5.16
C ALA A 318 17.60 4.41 -6.30
N PHE A 319 17.72 3.21 -6.88
CA PHE A 319 16.82 2.69 -7.89
C PHE A 319 16.29 1.32 -7.46
N LEU A 320 14.98 1.09 -7.64
CA LEU A 320 14.32 -0.15 -7.30
C LEU A 320 13.45 -0.60 -8.47
N TYR A 321 13.63 -1.84 -8.91
CA TYR A 321 12.74 -2.55 -9.81
C TYR A 321 11.99 -3.65 -9.05
N ILE A 322 10.66 -3.72 -9.24
CA ILE A 322 9.79 -4.71 -8.60
C ILE A 322 9.07 -5.49 -9.70
N GLN A 323 9.19 -6.82 -9.64
CA GLN A 323 8.44 -7.74 -10.48
C GLN A 323 7.43 -8.52 -9.64
N GLY A 324 6.15 -8.36 -9.96
CA GLY A 324 5.09 -9.20 -9.42
C GLY A 324 5.15 -10.60 -10.04
N VAL A 325 5.10 -11.63 -9.19
CA VAL A 325 4.96 -13.02 -9.64
C VAL A 325 3.56 -13.22 -10.18
N SER A 326 3.43 -13.42 -11.49
CA SER A 326 2.12 -13.52 -12.14
C SER A 326 1.24 -14.60 -11.49
N ARG A 327 -0.05 -14.31 -11.35
CA ARG A 327 -0.96 -15.18 -10.60
C ARG A 327 -2.35 -15.24 -11.23
N HIS A 328 -2.93 -16.44 -11.29
CA HIS A 328 -4.35 -16.63 -11.50
C HIS A 328 -5.09 -16.51 -10.17
N GLY A 329 -6.17 -15.71 -10.17
CA GLY A 329 -7.01 -15.50 -9.01
C GLY A 329 -8.46 -15.34 -9.39
N SER A 330 -9.36 -15.52 -8.44
CA SER A 330 -10.78 -15.30 -8.60
C SER A 330 -11.37 -14.57 -7.40
N TYR A 331 -12.49 -13.88 -7.64
CA TYR A 331 -13.25 -13.19 -6.63
C TYR A 331 -14.74 -13.47 -6.84
N PRO A 332 -15.55 -13.70 -5.78
CA PRO A 332 -17.00 -13.85 -5.92
C PRO A 332 -17.62 -12.63 -6.59
N ASP A 333 -18.39 -12.87 -7.65
CA ASP A 333 -19.01 -11.79 -8.43
C ASP A 333 -20.29 -12.27 -9.12
N LYS A 334 -21.42 -11.69 -8.75
CA LYS A 334 -22.74 -12.04 -9.26
C LYS A 334 -22.96 -11.69 -10.73
N TYR A 335 -22.15 -10.78 -11.27
CA TYR A 335 -22.27 -10.34 -12.67
C TYR A 335 -21.38 -11.12 -13.63
N SER A 336 -20.46 -11.91 -13.11
CA SER A 336 -19.55 -12.72 -13.93
C SER A 336 -20.09 -14.14 -14.16
N PRO A 337 -19.77 -14.76 -15.30
CA PRO A 337 -20.14 -16.15 -15.58
C PRO A 337 -19.66 -17.09 -14.47
N GLY A 338 -20.57 -17.97 -14.01
CA GLY A 338 -20.28 -18.90 -12.92
C GLY A 338 -20.10 -18.25 -11.54
N GLY A 339 -20.55 -17.00 -11.36
CA GLY A 339 -20.53 -16.30 -10.07
C GLY A 339 -19.12 -15.87 -9.59
N LYS A 340 -18.14 -15.78 -10.50
CA LYS A 340 -16.76 -15.45 -10.17
C LYS A 340 -16.09 -14.61 -11.25
N PHE A 341 -15.52 -13.50 -10.85
CA PHE A 341 -14.58 -12.74 -11.67
C PHE A 341 -13.18 -13.36 -11.55
N SER A 342 -12.67 -13.92 -12.63
CA SER A 342 -11.40 -14.67 -12.62
C SER A 342 -10.50 -14.26 -13.77
N GLY A 343 -9.18 -14.35 -13.54
CA GLY A 343 -8.19 -14.05 -14.56
C GLY A 343 -6.76 -14.12 -14.06
N LYS A 344 -5.84 -13.88 -14.96
CA LYS A 344 -4.41 -13.76 -14.68
C LYS A 344 -4.05 -12.31 -14.42
N TYR A 345 -3.30 -12.07 -13.35
CA TYR A 345 -2.80 -10.75 -12.98
C TYR A 345 -1.28 -10.71 -13.05
N GLU A 346 -0.77 -9.61 -13.56
CA GLU A 346 0.65 -9.29 -13.69
C GLU A 346 0.87 -7.87 -13.17
N SER A 347 2.02 -7.59 -12.56
CA SER A 347 2.40 -6.22 -12.16
C SER A 347 3.89 -6.02 -12.20
N ASN A 348 4.30 -4.78 -12.42
CA ASN A 348 5.67 -4.34 -12.21
C ASN A 348 5.69 -2.90 -11.68
N ALA A 349 6.79 -2.52 -11.06
CA ALA A 349 7.01 -1.15 -10.62
C ALA A 349 8.49 -0.78 -10.70
N VAL A 350 8.73 0.50 -10.90
CA VAL A 350 10.07 1.12 -10.82
C VAL A 350 9.98 2.33 -9.90
N SER A 351 11.02 2.53 -9.11
CA SER A 351 11.15 3.70 -8.24
C SER A 351 12.58 4.22 -8.29
N ALA A 352 12.72 5.53 -8.47
CA ALA A 352 13.97 6.25 -8.24
C ALA A 352 13.80 7.13 -7.02
N SER A 353 14.82 7.22 -6.18
CA SER A 353 14.80 8.01 -4.95
C SER A 353 16.06 8.86 -4.83
N LEU A 354 15.88 10.06 -4.34
CA LEU A 354 16.96 10.98 -3.97
C LEU A 354 16.83 11.28 -2.49
N GLY A 355 17.93 11.18 -1.75
CA GLY A 355 18.03 11.50 -0.34
C GLY A 355 19.12 12.55 -0.07
N LEU A 356 18.89 13.33 0.97
CA LEU A 356 19.88 14.26 1.51
C LEU A 356 19.97 14.04 3.02
N ALA A 357 21.18 13.89 3.55
CA ALA A 357 21.42 13.85 4.98
C ALA A 357 22.48 14.88 5.36
N TYR A 358 22.22 15.62 6.43
CA TYR A 358 23.15 16.59 6.99
C TYR A 358 23.39 16.31 8.47
N ARG A 359 24.66 16.29 8.87
CA ARG A 359 25.09 16.13 10.26
C ARG A 359 25.60 17.48 10.77
N PHE A 360 25.06 17.95 11.87
CA PHE A 360 25.43 19.23 12.49
C PHE A 360 26.02 19.03 13.89
#